data_60730ebfae5d5ebf53ddbe016d5e3d04
#
_entry.id   60730ebfae5d5ebf53ddbe016d5e3d04
#
_cell.length_a   1.000
_cell.length_b   1.000
_cell.length_c   1.000
_cell.angle_alpha   90.00
_cell.angle_beta   90.00
_cell.angle_gamma   90.00
#
_symmetry.space_group_name_H-M   'P 1'
#
loop_
_entity.id
_entity.type
_entity.pdbx_description
1 polymer ?
#
loop_
_entity_poly.entity_id
_entity_poly.type
_entity_poly.pdbx_seq_one_letter_code
_entity_poly.pdbx_strand_id
1 'polypeptide(L)'
;MTSQKFGGDWTAKKLNIFTNYLDAYLVALQNQKFKKIYIDAFAGTGEIETSDGEAYLAGSAKRALSAERRFDHYYFIESDESKASDLEHMIDTEFPHLKRFTTVYRGDANEKLSKIINDIDWRFSRGLLFLDPYATQVDWATLERVAGTKSIDVWYLFPFSALNRMLPKNGKYGSWENTIDRLLGDNSWRTEFYKKDPQLSLFDLGMVDGGEEEDRLVKDASPEHIKEFLISRLKTIFPCVSNNPRIFKNSKNSPMFLFCFAISNESVAAQRLALRIADHILKNK
;
A
#
# COMPACT_ATOMS: atom_id res chain seq x y z
N MET A 1 17.27 10.66 18.44
CA MET A 1 15.93 10.51 17.84
C MET A 1 15.99 11.02 16.41
N THR A 2 15.89 10.13 15.44
CA THR A 2 15.84 10.48 14.02
C THR A 2 14.40 10.86 13.66
N SER A 3 14.07 12.16 13.64
CA SER A 3 12.75 12.62 13.28
C SER A 3 12.49 12.42 11.79
N GLN A 4 11.40 11.75 11.44
CA GLN A 4 10.91 11.70 10.07
C GLN A 4 10.08 12.97 9.81
N LYS A 5 10.66 13.94 9.09
CA LYS A 5 9.91 15.08 8.56
C LYS A 5 9.01 14.59 7.41
N PHE A 6 7.80 14.22 7.74
CA PHE A 6 6.77 13.89 6.76
C PHE A 6 5.48 14.63 7.11
N GLY A 7 4.88 15.24 6.12
CA GLY A 7 3.47 15.39 6.15
C GLY A 7 2.94 16.77 5.99
N GLY A 8 2.19 16.88 4.91
CA GLY A 8 1.06 17.81 4.82
C GLY A 8 -0.17 17.17 5.46
N ASP A 9 -1.31 17.88 5.44
CA ASP A 9 -2.65 17.45 5.94
C ASP A 9 -3.07 16.04 5.50
N TRP A 10 -2.51 15.53 4.40
CA TRP A 10 -2.84 14.21 3.88
C TRP A 10 -2.35 13.05 4.77
N THR A 11 -1.22 13.23 5.51
CA THR A 11 -0.71 12.21 6.44
C THR A 11 -1.68 11.99 7.59
N ALA A 12 -2.16 13.06 8.20
CA ALA A 12 -3.16 12.99 9.27
C ALA A 12 -4.47 12.37 8.75
N LYS A 13 -4.92 12.75 7.55
CA LYS A 13 -6.11 12.18 6.90
C LYS A 13 -5.96 10.69 6.65
N LYS A 14 -4.84 10.24 6.09
CA LYS A 14 -4.52 8.83 5.85
C LYS A 14 -4.61 8.02 7.15
N LEU A 15 -3.92 8.48 8.19
CA LEU A 15 -3.90 7.80 9.48
C LEU A 15 -5.27 7.79 10.15
N ASN A 16 -6.07 8.83 10.03
CA ASN A 16 -7.43 8.86 10.56
C ASN A 16 -8.35 7.87 9.84
N ILE A 17 -8.28 7.79 8.50
CA ILE A 17 -9.00 6.79 7.71
C ILE A 17 -8.65 5.39 8.20
N PHE A 18 -7.35 5.12 8.32
CA PHE A 18 -6.85 3.82 8.76
C PHE A 18 -7.29 3.48 10.19
N THR A 19 -7.15 4.41 11.15
CA THR A 19 -7.56 4.21 12.55
C THR A 19 -9.07 3.91 12.66
N ASN A 20 -9.91 4.66 11.95
CA ASN A 20 -11.35 4.43 11.94
C ASN A 20 -11.70 3.03 11.42
N TYR A 21 -10.97 2.54 10.41
CA TYR A 21 -11.15 1.17 9.92
C TYR A 21 -10.68 0.14 10.94
N LEU A 22 -9.52 0.35 11.56
CA LEU A 22 -8.94 -0.53 12.57
C LEU A 22 -9.92 -0.75 13.73
N ASP A 23 -10.51 0.32 14.26
CA ASP A 23 -11.49 0.25 15.34
C ASP A 23 -12.76 -0.52 14.91
N ALA A 24 -13.28 -0.19 13.72
CA ALA A 24 -14.45 -0.88 13.17
C ALA A 24 -14.18 -2.38 12.88
N TYR A 25 -12.98 -2.72 12.41
CA TYR A 25 -12.51 -4.09 12.21
C TYR A 25 -12.52 -4.90 13.53
N LEU A 26 -11.95 -4.32 14.59
CA LEU A 26 -11.90 -4.96 15.90
C LEU A 26 -13.31 -5.14 16.50
N VAL A 27 -14.21 -4.19 16.30
CA VAL A 27 -15.63 -4.30 16.68
C VAL A 27 -16.31 -5.43 15.89
N ALA A 28 -16.11 -5.48 14.56
CA ALA A 28 -16.72 -6.51 13.71
C ALA A 28 -16.30 -7.95 14.10
N LEU A 29 -15.07 -8.09 14.58
CA LEU A 29 -14.50 -9.39 14.98
C LEU A 29 -14.59 -9.69 16.49
N GLN A 30 -15.19 -8.83 17.32
CA GLN A 30 -15.16 -8.98 18.79
C GLN A 30 -15.78 -10.30 19.29
N ASN A 31 -16.84 -10.79 18.61
CA ASN A 31 -17.53 -12.01 18.96
C ASN A 31 -17.07 -13.23 18.13
N GLN A 32 -16.02 -13.09 17.34
CA GLN A 32 -15.46 -14.17 16.54
C GLN A 32 -14.31 -14.85 17.28
N LYS A 33 -14.20 -16.19 17.12
CA LYS A 33 -13.15 -16.98 17.78
C LYS A 33 -11.79 -16.92 17.09
N PHE A 34 -11.63 -16.09 16.06
CA PHE A 34 -10.36 -15.93 15.35
C PHE A 34 -9.36 -15.11 16.17
N LYS A 35 -8.09 -15.47 16.07
CA LYS A 35 -6.99 -14.60 16.49
C LYS A 35 -6.92 -13.39 15.57
N LYS A 36 -6.92 -12.21 16.14
CA LYS A 36 -6.82 -10.92 15.41
C LYS A 36 -5.37 -10.51 15.35
N ILE A 37 -4.83 -10.41 14.15
CA ILE A 37 -3.43 -10.09 13.88
C ILE A 37 -3.35 -8.73 13.20
N TYR A 38 -2.53 -7.85 13.73
CA TYR A 38 -2.17 -6.60 13.09
C TYR A 38 -0.77 -6.69 12.48
N ILE A 39 -0.60 -6.19 11.26
CA ILE A 39 0.70 -6.17 10.57
C ILE A 39 0.91 -4.77 9.98
N ASP A 40 2.00 -4.12 10.35
CA ASP A 40 2.46 -2.87 9.75
C ASP A 40 3.83 -3.12 9.10
N ALA A 41 3.84 -3.08 7.77
CA ALA A 41 5.04 -3.46 7.02
C ALA A 41 6.06 -2.32 6.85
N PHE A 42 5.73 -1.10 7.29
CA PHE A 42 6.56 0.10 7.21
C PHE A 42 6.36 0.96 8.47
N ALA A 43 6.63 0.39 9.65
CA ALA A 43 6.16 0.89 10.93
C ALA A 43 6.81 2.21 11.39
N GLY A 44 8.00 2.55 10.87
CA GLY A 44 8.74 3.74 11.29
C GLY A 44 9.11 3.71 12.77
N THR A 45 9.21 4.88 13.38
CA THR A 45 9.47 5.05 14.83
C THR A 45 8.20 4.96 15.69
N GLY A 46 7.01 4.85 15.06
CA GLY A 46 5.73 4.99 15.74
C GLY A 46 5.24 6.42 15.90
N GLU A 47 6.09 7.41 15.65
CA GLU A 47 5.80 8.84 15.71
C GLU A 47 6.24 9.56 14.42
N ILE A 48 5.50 10.60 14.03
CA ILE A 48 5.75 11.40 12.84
C ILE A 48 5.87 12.86 13.28
N GLU A 49 7.02 13.49 13.00
CA GLU A 49 7.20 14.93 13.20
C GLU A 49 6.37 15.71 12.20
N THR A 50 5.62 16.72 12.65
CA THR A 50 4.87 17.61 11.77
C THR A 50 5.80 18.47 10.92
N SER A 51 5.34 18.93 9.77
CA SER A 51 6.16 19.69 8.81
C SER A 51 6.74 21.00 9.35
N ASP A 52 6.11 21.57 10.38
CA ASP A 52 6.56 22.75 11.13
C ASP A 52 7.52 22.43 12.27
N GLY A 53 7.71 21.13 12.62
CA GLY A 53 8.59 20.68 13.69
C GLY A 53 8.06 20.97 15.11
N GLU A 54 6.81 21.45 15.24
CA GLU A 54 6.26 21.89 16.51
C GLU A 54 5.49 20.79 17.27
N ALA A 55 5.10 19.70 16.56
CA ALA A 55 4.34 18.61 17.16
C ALA A 55 4.71 17.24 16.57
N TYR A 56 4.44 16.17 17.36
CA TYR A 56 4.52 14.78 16.89
C TYR A 56 3.11 14.23 16.72
N LEU A 57 2.86 13.59 15.57
CA LEU A 57 1.65 12.82 15.32
C LEU A 57 1.91 11.35 15.64
N ALA A 58 0.97 10.70 16.31
CA ALA A 58 1.00 9.25 16.46
C ALA A 58 0.96 8.59 15.08
N GLY A 59 2.00 7.84 14.75
CA GLY A 59 2.10 7.02 13.54
C GLY A 59 1.16 5.81 13.58
N SER A 60 1.18 5.00 12.52
CA SER A 60 0.33 3.81 12.40
C SER A 60 0.53 2.81 13.53
N ALA A 61 1.77 2.53 13.90
CA ALA A 61 2.11 1.60 14.98
C ALA A 61 1.55 2.07 16.33
N LYS A 62 1.80 3.33 16.73
CA LYS A 62 1.31 3.90 17.98
C LYS A 62 -0.23 3.92 18.02
N ARG A 63 -0.88 4.25 16.90
CA ARG A 63 -2.35 4.24 16.79
C ARG A 63 -2.94 2.84 16.95
N ALA A 64 -2.31 1.83 16.35
CA ALA A 64 -2.75 0.45 16.49
C ALA A 64 -2.61 -0.08 17.93
N LEU A 65 -1.52 0.30 18.62
CA LEU A 65 -1.29 -0.06 20.03
C LEU A 65 -2.23 0.70 20.98
N SER A 66 -2.67 1.91 20.62
CA SER A 66 -3.59 2.75 21.42
C SER A 66 -5.08 2.43 21.20
N ALA A 67 -5.41 1.51 20.30
CA ALA A 67 -6.81 1.16 20.03
C ALA A 67 -7.53 0.67 21.31
N GLU A 68 -8.80 1.05 21.48
CA GLU A 68 -9.60 0.65 22.66
C GLU A 68 -9.69 -0.88 22.80
N ARG A 69 -9.82 -1.56 21.66
CA ARG A 69 -9.77 -3.03 21.58
C ARG A 69 -8.44 -3.45 21.02
N ARG A 70 -7.84 -4.50 21.59
CA ARG A 70 -6.52 -4.97 21.17
C ARG A 70 -6.61 -6.10 20.13
N PHE A 71 -5.55 -6.20 19.33
CA PHE A 71 -5.24 -7.41 18.58
C PHE A 71 -4.66 -8.47 19.51
N ASP A 72 -4.70 -9.71 19.06
CA ASP A 72 -4.08 -10.83 19.80
C ASP A 72 -2.57 -10.86 19.55
N HIS A 73 -2.09 -10.31 18.40
CA HIS A 73 -0.67 -10.07 18.15
C HIS A 73 -0.47 -8.91 17.17
N TYR A 74 0.65 -8.20 17.33
CA TYR A 74 1.10 -7.10 16.48
C TYR A 74 2.45 -7.45 15.87
N TYR A 75 2.56 -7.33 14.56
CA TYR A 75 3.82 -7.44 13.83
C TYR A 75 4.15 -6.09 13.21
N PHE A 76 5.32 -5.56 13.55
CA PHE A 76 5.86 -4.35 12.97
C PHE A 76 7.12 -4.69 12.18
N ILE A 77 7.25 -4.15 10.98
CA ILE A 77 8.44 -4.34 10.14
C ILE A 77 9.03 -2.97 9.85
N GLU A 78 10.33 -2.82 10.10
CA GLU A 78 11.09 -1.61 9.80
C GLU A 78 12.49 -1.99 9.30
N SER A 79 12.90 -1.39 8.19
CA SER A 79 14.20 -1.68 7.57
C SER A 79 15.35 -0.89 8.17
N ASP A 80 15.07 0.28 8.74
CA ASP A 80 16.05 1.13 9.42
C ASP A 80 16.24 0.69 10.88
N GLU A 81 17.45 0.29 11.22
CA GLU A 81 17.81 -0.21 12.55
C GLU A 81 17.54 0.80 13.68
N SER A 82 17.79 2.09 13.42
CA SER A 82 17.57 3.14 14.41
C SER A 82 16.09 3.35 14.67
N LYS A 83 15.27 3.39 13.60
CA LYS A 83 13.82 3.52 13.73
C LYS A 83 13.19 2.31 14.40
N ALA A 84 13.65 1.10 14.07
CA ALA A 84 13.19 -0.12 14.72
C ALA A 84 13.50 -0.10 16.23
N SER A 85 14.69 0.40 16.61
CA SER A 85 15.07 0.54 18.03
C SER A 85 14.25 1.61 18.74
N ASP A 86 13.96 2.76 18.08
CA ASP A 86 13.09 3.79 18.62
C ASP A 86 11.65 3.25 18.81
N LEU A 87 11.15 2.46 17.86
CA LEU A 87 9.84 1.80 17.95
C LEU A 87 9.77 0.82 19.12
N GLU A 88 10.79 -0.03 19.30
CA GLU A 88 10.87 -0.96 20.43
C GLU A 88 10.92 -0.19 21.77
N HIS A 89 11.67 0.90 21.83
CA HIS A 89 11.74 1.75 23.02
C HIS A 89 10.37 2.38 23.33
N MET A 90 9.66 2.88 22.33
CA MET A 90 8.30 3.41 22.50
C MET A 90 7.34 2.34 23.02
N ILE A 91 7.41 1.10 22.47
CA ILE A 91 6.59 -0.03 22.93
C ILE A 91 6.91 -0.35 24.40
N ASP A 92 8.17 -0.38 24.77
CA ASP A 92 8.61 -0.71 26.14
C ASP A 92 8.19 0.34 27.17
N THR A 93 8.20 1.61 26.78
CA THR A 93 7.90 2.73 27.70
C THR A 93 6.42 3.07 27.77
N GLU A 94 5.73 3.09 26.63
CA GLU A 94 4.33 3.55 26.57
C GLU A 94 3.32 2.40 26.59
N PHE A 95 3.70 1.21 26.10
CA PHE A 95 2.82 0.05 25.97
C PHE A 95 3.39 -1.23 26.61
N PRO A 96 3.99 -1.20 27.81
CA PRO A 96 4.67 -2.36 28.40
C PRO A 96 3.75 -3.57 28.55
N HIS A 97 2.45 -3.35 28.73
CA HIS A 97 1.44 -4.41 28.85
C HIS A 97 1.19 -5.13 27.52
N LEU A 98 1.53 -4.54 26.36
CA LEU A 98 1.41 -5.12 25.03
C LEU A 98 2.71 -5.74 24.52
N LYS A 99 3.85 -5.53 25.19
CA LYS A 99 5.17 -6.02 24.74
C LYS A 99 5.15 -7.52 24.38
N ARG A 100 4.57 -8.37 25.21
CA ARG A 100 4.48 -9.81 24.96
C ARG A 100 3.64 -10.21 23.76
N PHE A 101 2.82 -9.30 23.24
CA PHE A 101 1.96 -9.49 22.09
C PHE A 101 2.50 -8.77 20.85
N THR A 102 3.70 -8.24 20.89
CA THR A 102 4.30 -7.44 19.85
C THR A 102 5.63 -8.04 19.40
N THR A 103 5.84 -8.09 18.08
CA THR A 103 7.10 -8.50 17.47
C THR A 103 7.53 -7.42 16.48
N VAL A 104 8.75 -6.90 16.64
CA VAL A 104 9.36 -5.97 15.69
C VAL A 104 10.37 -6.76 14.86
N TYR A 105 10.17 -6.78 13.54
CA TYR A 105 11.11 -7.36 12.58
C TYR A 105 11.92 -6.26 11.92
N ARG A 106 13.24 -6.46 11.85
CA ARG A 106 14.17 -5.59 11.13
C ARG A 106 14.47 -6.17 9.77
N GLY A 107 14.38 -5.35 8.73
CA GLY A 107 14.73 -5.73 7.36
C GLY A 107 13.66 -5.47 6.31
N ASP A 108 13.79 -6.12 5.17
CA ASP A 108 12.92 -5.92 4.01
C ASP A 108 11.48 -6.37 4.27
N ALA A 109 10.52 -5.52 3.89
CA ALA A 109 9.09 -5.75 4.12
C ALA A 109 8.59 -7.01 3.40
N ASN A 110 9.03 -7.29 2.16
CA ASN A 110 8.57 -8.44 1.38
C ASN A 110 9.05 -9.75 1.99
N GLU A 111 10.33 -9.78 2.44
CA GLU A 111 10.90 -10.93 3.13
C GLU A 111 10.18 -11.23 4.44
N LYS A 112 10.03 -10.19 5.29
CA LYS A 112 9.44 -10.36 6.63
C LYS A 112 7.95 -10.65 6.57
N LEU A 113 7.20 -10.04 5.63
CA LEU A 113 5.81 -10.42 5.38
C LEU A 113 5.68 -11.88 4.96
N SER A 114 6.54 -12.36 4.05
CA SER A 114 6.55 -13.77 3.64
C SER A 114 6.77 -14.70 4.83
N LYS A 115 7.67 -14.34 5.76
CA LYS A 115 7.89 -15.10 6.99
C LYS A 115 6.64 -15.10 7.87
N ILE A 116 6.05 -13.94 8.16
CA ILE A 116 4.84 -13.82 8.99
C ILE A 116 3.69 -14.65 8.40
N ILE A 117 3.50 -14.57 7.07
CA ILE A 117 2.45 -15.31 6.36
C ILE A 117 2.62 -16.82 6.54
N ASN A 118 3.86 -17.32 6.48
CA ASN A 118 4.14 -18.75 6.62
C ASN A 118 4.05 -19.24 8.08
N ASP A 119 4.35 -18.39 9.05
CA ASP A 119 4.40 -18.76 10.48
C ASP A 119 2.99 -18.80 11.13
N ILE A 120 1.97 -18.17 10.52
CA ILE A 120 0.64 -18.04 11.08
C ILE A 120 -0.34 -19.05 10.47
N ASP A 121 -1.11 -19.74 11.31
CA ASP A 121 -2.25 -20.54 10.86
C ASP A 121 -3.46 -19.64 10.56
N TRP A 122 -3.63 -19.30 9.29
CA TRP A 122 -4.70 -18.42 8.82
C TRP A 122 -6.10 -19.03 8.86
N ARG A 123 -6.22 -20.34 9.08
CA ARG A 123 -7.54 -20.98 9.29
C ARG A 123 -8.21 -20.46 10.56
N PHE A 124 -7.41 -20.12 11.59
CA PHE A 124 -7.87 -19.63 12.88
C PHE A 124 -7.51 -18.18 13.15
N SER A 125 -7.00 -17.47 12.16
CA SER A 125 -6.56 -16.08 12.29
C SER A 125 -7.23 -15.17 11.27
N ARG A 126 -7.34 -13.88 11.60
CA ARG A 126 -7.74 -12.81 10.69
C ARG A 126 -6.75 -11.66 10.84
N GLY A 127 -6.26 -11.16 9.72
CA GLY A 127 -5.24 -10.13 9.67
C GLY A 127 -5.77 -8.80 9.16
N LEU A 128 -5.23 -7.72 9.71
CA LEU A 128 -5.29 -6.39 9.13
C LEU A 128 -3.86 -5.97 8.79
N LEU A 129 -3.58 -5.79 7.51
CA LEU A 129 -2.27 -5.39 6.99
C LEU A 129 -2.30 -3.93 6.53
N PHE A 130 -1.35 -3.16 7.01
CA PHE A 130 -1.09 -1.80 6.57
C PHE A 130 0.22 -1.74 5.76
N LEU A 131 0.13 -1.27 4.52
CA LEU A 131 1.25 -1.09 3.60
C LEU A 131 1.39 0.40 3.27
N ASP A 132 2.38 1.05 3.86
CA ASP A 132 2.71 2.48 3.68
C ASP A 132 4.15 2.66 3.18
N PRO A 133 4.50 2.14 1.99
CA PRO A 133 5.86 2.18 1.49
C PRO A 133 6.31 3.60 1.16
N TYR A 134 7.59 3.87 1.35
CA TYR A 134 8.20 5.15 0.94
C TYR A 134 8.14 5.34 -0.59
N ALA A 135 8.31 4.27 -1.36
CA ALA A 135 8.30 4.27 -2.83
C ALA A 135 7.75 2.93 -3.35
N THR A 136 8.36 2.36 -4.39
CA THR A 136 7.97 1.10 -5.03
C THR A 136 8.54 -0.13 -4.33
N GLN A 137 8.45 -0.15 -2.98
CA GLN A 137 9.09 -1.19 -2.16
C GLN A 137 8.25 -2.47 -2.02
N VAL A 138 6.95 -2.41 -2.33
CA VAL A 138 6.06 -3.57 -2.24
C VAL A 138 6.07 -4.31 -3.57
N ASP A 139 6.46 -5.57 -3.55
CA ASP A 139 6.44 -6.45 -4.70
C ASP A 139 5.05 -7.04 -4.91
N TRP A 140 4.64 -7.19 -6.17
CA TRP A 140 3.36 -7.84 -6.51
C TRP A 140 3.27 -9.25 -5.95
N ALA A 141 4.35 -10.03 -6.03
CA ALA A 141 4.43 -11.37 -5.47
C ALA A 141 4.12 -11.41 -3.96
N THR A 142 4.42 -10.33 -3.22
CA THR A 142 4.05 -10.19 -1.81
C THR A 142 2.54 -10.01 -1.66
N LEU A 143 1.91 -9.20 -2.50
CA LEU A 143 0.45 -9.04 -2.51
C LEU A 143 -0.26 -10.36 -2.86
N GLU A 144 0.27 -11.15 -3.81
CA GLU A 144 -0.25 -12.48 -4.15
C GLU A 144 -0.20 -13.44 -2.96
N ARG A 145 0.91 -13.43 -2.22
CA ARG A 145 1.03 -14.25 -1.00
C ARG A 145 0.03 -13.83 0.08
N VAL A 146 -0.14 -12.52 0.28
CA VAL A 146 -1.14 -11.97 1.20
C VAL A 146 -2.54 -12.40 0.79
N ALA A 147 -2.89 -12.26 -0.48
CA ALA A 147 -4.18 -12.68 -1.02
C ALA A 147 -4.41 -14.18 -0.84
N GLY A 148 -3.37 -15.00 -1.05
CA GLY A 148 -3.41 -16.46 -0.86
C GLY A 148 -3.74 -16.92 0.55
N THR A 149 -3.58 -16.07 1.57
CA THR A 149 -3.98 -16.39 2.96
C THR A 149 -5.49 -16.50 3.13
N LYS A 150 -6.29 -15.84 2.29
CA LYS A 150 -7.75 -15.73 2.34
C LYS A 150 -8.29 -15.19 3.68
N SER A 151 -7.46 -14.47 4.43
CA SER A 151 -7.74 -14.10 5.82
C SER A 151 -7.27 -12.70 6.21
N ILE A 152 -6.72 -11.92 5.26
CA ILE A 152 -6.13 -10.61 5.52
C ILE A 152 -6.89 -9.52 4.77
N ASP A 153 -7.29 -8.47 5.49
CA ASP A 153 -7.73 -7.21 4.91
C ASP A 153 -6.52 -6.28 4.76
N VAL A 154 -6.40 -5.63 3.61
CA VAL A 154 -5.21 -4.85 3.24
C VAL A 154 -5.58 -3.39 3.00
N TRP A 155 -4.88 -2.49 3.68
CA TRP A 155 -4.79 -1.08 3.34
C TRP A 155 -3.44 -0.81 2.69
N TYR A 156 -3.45 -0.39 1.43
CA TYR A 156 -2.25 -0.17 0.64
C TYR A 156 -2.18 1.27 0.14
N LEU A 157 -1.19 2.02 0.61
CA LEU A 157 -0.86 3.33 0.08
C LEU A 157 0.03 3.16 -1.16
N PHE A 158 -0.61 2.95 -2.32
CA PHE A 158 0.10 2.76 -3.58
C PHE A 158 0.80 4.05 -4.02
N PRO A 159 2.10 4.01 -4.35
CA PRO A 159 2.92 5.17 -4.68
C PRO A 159 2.70 5.66 -6.11
N PHE A 160 1.54 6.23 -6.40
CA PHE A 160 1.12 6.66 -7.74
C PHE A 160 2.14 7.59 -8.42
N SER A 161 2.64 8.59 -7.68
CA SER A 161 3.58 9.56 -8.26
C SER A 161 4.94 8.93 -8.60
N ALA A 162 5.37 7.91 -7.86
CA ALA A 162 6.59 7.18 -8.16
C ALA A 162 6.42 6.37 -9.46
N LEU A 163 5.33 5.61 -9.59
CA LEU A 163 5.01 4.91 -10.84
C LEU A 163 4.92 5.90 -12.02
N ASN A 164 4.16 6.98 -11.86
CA ASN A 164 3.95 7.94 -12.95
C ASN A 164 5.24 8.60 -13.45
N ARG A 165 6.25 8.79 -12.57
CA ARG A 165 7.59 9.28 -12.96
C ARG A 165 8.41 8.25 -13.75
N MET A 166 8.19 6.95 -13.49
CA MET A 166 8.86 5.86 -14.22
C MET A 166 8.22 5.58 -15.59
N LEU A 167 7.10 6.24 -15.91
CA LEU A 167 6.39 6.13 -17.18
C LEU A 167 6.67 7.37 -18.06
N PRO A 168 7.77 7.42 -18.81
CA PRO A 168 8.14 8.56 -19.66
C PRO A 168 7.18 8.70 -20.84
N LYS A 169 7.05 9.93 -21.37
CA LYS A 169 6.13 10.21 -22.49
C LYS A 169 6.47 9.47 -23.78
N ASN A 170 7.73 9.14 -24.00
CA ASN A 170 8.26 8.56 -25.24
C ASN A 170 8.45 7.03 -25.18
N GLY A 171 7.91 6.36 -24.17
CA GLY A 171 8.02 4.90 -24.01
C GLY A 171 9.43 4.35 -23.73
N LYS A 172 10.43 5.22 -23.52
CA LYS A 172 11.81 4.78 -23.22
C LYS A 172 12.00 4.68 -21.69
N TYR A 173 11.55 3.58 -21.09
CA TYR A 173 11.54 3.38 -19.61
C TYR A 173 12.90 2.99 -19.04
N GLY A 174 13.86 2.56 -19.89
CA GLY A 174 15.23 2.22 -19.47
C GLY A 174 15.28 1.22 -18.32
N SER A 175 16.03 1.55 -17.27
CA SER A 175 16.19 0.68 -16.08
C SER A 175 14.92 0.55 -15.22
N TRP A 176 13.86 1.32 -15.45
CA TRP A 176 12.63 1.26 -14.67
C TRP A 176 11.73 0.08 -15.01
N GLU A 177 11.96 -0.56 -16.14
CA GLU A 177 11.12 -1.63 -16.67
C GLU A 177 10.88 -2.75 -15.64
N ASN A 178 11.96 -3.34 -15.13
CA ASN A 178 11.89 -4.39 -14.13
C ASN A 178 11.21 -3.92 -12.81
N THR A 179 11.39 -2.65 -12.46
CA THR A 179 10.76 -2.08 -11.26
C THR A 179 9.25 -1.96 -11.44
N ILE A 180 8.79 -1.54 -12.63
CA ILE A 180 7.38 -1.43 -12.94
C ILE A 180 6.74 -2.82 -13.01
N ASP A 181 7.40 -3.80 -13.67
CA ASP A 181 6.94 -5.19 -13.74
C ASP A 181 6.79 -5.79 -12.34
N ARG A 182 7.76 -5.59 -11.46
CA ARG A 182 7.72 -6.04 -10.07
C ARG A 182 6.61 -5.38 -9.28
N LEU A 183 6.36 -4.09 -9.49
CA LEU A 183 5.33 -3.31 -8.80
C LEU A 183 3.91 -3.70 -9.24
N LEU A 184 3.71 -3.98 -10.54
CA LEU A 184 2.41 -4.25 -11.15
C LEU A 184 2.15 -5.74 -11.42
N GLY A 185 3.16 -6.60 -11.25
CA GLY A 185 3.07 -8.06 -11.32
C GLY A 185 3.28 -8.67 -12.70
N ASP A 186 3.22 -7.89 -13.75
CA ASP A 186 3.52 -8.30 -15.11
C ASP A 186 3.84 -7.10 -16.02
N ASN A 187 3.95 -7.36 -17.32
CA ASN A 187 4.30 -6.37 -18.34
C ASN A 187 3.11 -5.79 -19.12
N SER A 188 1.87 -6.12 -18.75
CA SER A 188 0.65 -5.67 -19.47
C SER A 188 0.49 -4.15 -19.48
N TRP A 189 1.08 -3.45 -18.51
CA TRP A 189 1.10 -1.99 -18.45
C TRP A 189 1.71 -1.35 -19.70
N ARG A 190 2.58 -2.07 -20.47
CA ARG A 190 3.19 -1.54 -21.70
C ARG A 190 2.12 -1.30 -22.77
N THR A 191 1.25 -2.26 -22.99
CA THR A 191 0.15 -2.15 -23.95
C THR A 191 -0.98 -1.27 -23.46
N GLU A 192 -1.19 -1.21 -22.13
CA GLU A 192 -2.25 -0.40 -21.54
C GLU A 192 -1.89 1.09 -21.49
N PHE A 193 -0.62 1.42 -21.22
CA PHE A 193 -0.21 2.81 -20.99
C PHE A 193 0.45 3.46 -22.21
N TYR A 194 0.75 2.68 -23.25
CA TYR A 194 1.44 3.19 -24.43
C TYR A 194 0.76 2.71 -25.71
N LYS A 195 0.81 3.59 -26.70
CA LYS A 195 0.36 3.28 -28.08
C LYS A 195 1.42 3.74 -29.08
N LYS A 196 1.34 3.21 -30.32
CA LYS A 196 2.16 3.71 -31.44
C LYS A 196 1.82 5.18 -31.72
N ASP A 197 2.83 6.00 -31.99
CA ASP A 197 2.65 7.40 -32.34
C ASP A 197 1.99 7.53 -33.72
N PRO A 198 0.75 8.04 -33.84
CA PRO A 198 0.07 8.13 -35.11
C PRO A 198 0.68 9.19 -36.08
N GLN A 199 1.49 10.13 -35.56
CA GLN A 199 2.07 11.18 -36.40
C GLN A 199 3.22 10.68 -37.28
N LEU A 200 3.85 9.57 -36.94
CA LEU A 200 4.97 9.01 -37.71
C LEU A 200 4.52 8.29 -38.97
N SER A 201 3.32 7.70 -39.01
CA SER A 201 2.81 7.01 -40.19
C SER A 201 2.59 7.93 -41.39
N LEU A 202 2.46 9.25 -41.17
CA LEU A 202 2.26 10.25 -42.27
C LEU A 202 3.58 10.78 -42.85
N PHE A 203 4.65 10.82 -42.06
CA PHE A 203 5.96 11.29 -42.49
C PHE A 203 6.85 10.18 -43.09
N ASP A 204 6.66 8.92 -42.65
CA ASP A 204 7.45 7.77 -43.10
C ASP A 204 7.00 7.20 -44.47
N LEU A 205 5.87 7.65 -44.99
CA LEU A 205 5.40 7.27 -46.34
C LEU A 205 6.25 7.84 -47.49
N GLY A 206 7.26 8.63 -47.20
CA GLY A 206 8.03 9.36 -48.21
C GLY A 206 9.54 9.20 -48.26
N MET A 207 10.20 8.76 -47.20
CA MET A 207 11.68 8.78 -47.15
C MET A 207 12.23 7.82 -46.08
N VAL A 208 12.36 6.53 -46.37
CA VAL A 208 13.34 5.74 -45.61
C VAL A 208 13.89 4.57 -46.44
N ASP A 209 15.15 4.63 -46.67
CA ASP A 209 16.05 3.55 -47.03
C ASP A 209 16.30 2.69 -45.77
N GLY A 210 15.82 1.45 -45.75
CA GLY A 210 16.29 0.27 -45.04
C GLY A 210 16.71 0.31 -43.56
N GLY A 211 16.23 1.21 -42.73
CA GLY A 211 16.45 1.17 -41.26
C GLY A 211 15.25 0.50 -40.53
N GLU A 212 15.52 -0.36 -39.58
CA GLU A 212 14.48 -0.93 -38.70
C GLU A 212 13.65 0.21 -38.10
N GLU A 213 12.35 0.28 -38.43
CA GLU A 213 11.40 1.20 -37.79
C GLU A 213 11.30 0.83 -36.31
N GLU A 214 12.04 1.54 -35.44
CA GLU A 214 11.73 1.53 -34.02
C GLU A 214 10.34 2.14 -33.85
N ASP A 215 9.34 1.30 -33.60
CA ASP A 215 7.98 1.71 -33.24
C ASP A 215 8.02 2.73 -32.10
N ARG A 216 7.91 4.03 -32.44
CA ARG A 216 7.89 5.06 -31.41
C ARG A 216 6.60 4.96 -30.60
N LEU A 217 6.76 4.73 -29.31
CA LEU A 217 5.65 4.65 -28.37
C LEU A 217 5.39 6.01 -27.73
N VAL A 218 4.12 6.33 -27.54
CA VAL A 218 3.68 7.53 -26.81
C VAL A 218 2.81 7.11 -25.65
N LYS A 219 3.07 7.69 -24.48
CA LYS A 219 2.24 7.47 -23.31
C LYS A 219 0.82 8.00 -23.53
N ASP A 220 -0.16 7.09 -23.44
CA ASP A 220 -1.60 7.39 -23.58
C ASP A 220 -2.38 7.21 -22.27
N ALA A 221 -1.68 6.98 -21.16
CA ALA A 221 -2.33 6.76 -19.88
C ALA A 221 -2.53 8.07 -19.10
N SER A 222 -3.79 8.43 -18.88
CA SER A 222 -4.18 9.46 -17.90
C SER A 222 -4.01 8.94 -16.46
N PRO A 223 -3.95 9.84 -15.46
CA PRO A 223 -3.96 9.42 -14.05
C PRO A 223 -5.15 8.53 -13.68
N GLU A 224 -6.30 8.79 -14.27
CA GLU A 224 -7.51 7.96 -14.05
C GLU A 224 -7.35 6.57 -14.63
N HIS A 225 -6.82 6.45 -15.84
CA HIS A 225 -6.54 5.17 -16.49
C HIS A 225 -5.56 4.32 -15.67
N ILE A 226 -4.47 4.92 -15.17
CA ILE A 226 -3.51 4.23 -14.30
C ILE A 226 -4.18 3.73 -13.00
N LYS A 227 -5.08 4.52 -12.41
CA LYS A 227 -5.86 4.14 -11.23
C LYS A 227 -6.77 2.93 -11.54
N GLU A 228 -7.52 2.99 -12.63
CA GLU A 228 -8.42 1.92 -13.04
C GLU A 228 -7.65 0.63 -13.35
N PHE A 229 -6.52 0.73 -14.03
CA PHE A 229 -5.62 -0.39 -14.27
C PHE A 229 -5.16 -1.02 -12.95
N LEU A 230 -4.65 -0.23 -12.00
CA LEU A 230 -4.23 -0.76 -10.70
C LEU A 230 -5.36 -1.49 -9.98
N ILE A 231 -6.56 -0.92 -9.95
CA ILE A 231 -7.72 -1.56 -9.31
C ILE A 231 -8.07 -2.87 -10.02
N SER A 232 -8.04 -2.90 -11.36
CA SER A 232 -8.27 -4.13 -12.13
C SER A 232 -7.22 -5.19 -11.82
N ARG A 233 -5.94 -4.79 -11.72
CA ARG A 233 -4.85 -5.69 -11.33
C ARG A 233 -5.06 -6.26 -9.92
N LEU A 234 -5.37 -5.43 -8.93
CA LEU A 234 -5.65 -5.92 -7.57
C LEU A 234 -6.80 -6.92 -7.54
N LYS A 235 -7.83 -6.74 -8.37
CA LYS A 235 -8.95 -7.67 -8.50
C LYS A 235 -8.57 -9.02 -9.11
N THR A 236 -7.43 -9.15 -9.77
CA THR A 236 -6.97 -10.46 -10.26
C THR A 236 -6.48 -11.38 -9.14
N ILE A 237 -6.08 -10.82 -8.01
CA ILE A 237 -5.52 -11.56 -6.88
C ILE A 237 -6.41 -11.50 -5.63
N PHE A 238 -7.10 -10.39 -5.39
CA PHE A 238 -8.03 -10.26 -4.26
C PHE A 238 -9.47 -10.45 -4.72
N PRO A 239 -10.26 -11.31 -4.03
CA PRO A 239 -11.67 -11.55 -4.39
C PRO A 239 -12.55 -10.31 -4.20
N CYS A 240 -12.08 -9.31 -3.46
CA CYS A 240 -12.81 -8.06 -3.26
C CYS A 240 -11.88 -6.87 -3.08
N VAL A 241 -12.08 -5.81 -3.88
CA VAL A 241 -11.32 -4.56 -3.85
C VAL A 241 -12.29 -3.38 -3.91
N SER A 242 -12.08 -2.35 -3.10
CA SER A 242 -12.88 -1.12 -3.21
C SER A 242 -12.62 -0.42 -4.55
N ASN A 243 -13.70 -0.02 -5.23
CA ASN A 243 -13.61 0.72 -6.49
C ASN A 243 -13.25 2.21 -6.28
N ASN A 244 -13.26 2.68 -5.05
CA ASN A 244 -13.12 4.08 -4.71
C ASN A 244 -11.89 4.34 -3.81
N PRO A 245 -10.65 4.11 -4.31
CA PRO A 245 -9.46 4.42 -3.52
C PRO A 245 -9.42 5.93 -3.22
N ARG A 246 -8.95 6.29 -2.03
CA ARG A 246 -8.72 7.71 -1.71
C ARG A 246 -7.48 8.20 -2.44
N ILE A 247 -7.63 9.27 -3.21
CA ILE A 247 -6.51 9.91 -3.91
C ILE A 247 -5.95 11.00 -3.00
N PHE A 248 -4.69 10.86 -2.59
CA PHE A 248 -3.95 11.93 -1.92
C PHE A 248 -3.15 12.72 -2.96
N LYS A 249 -3.27 14.04 -2.90
CA LYS A 249 -2.67 14.97 -3.86
C LYS A 249 -1.69 15.90 -3.15
N ASN A 250 -0.72 16.41 -3.90
CA ASN A 250 0.20 17.46 -3.44
C ASN A 250 -0.46 18.85 -3.52
N SER A 251 0.27 19.89 -3.09
CA SER A 251 -0.17 21.29 -3.13
C SER A 251 -0.50 21.81 -4.54
N LYS A 252 0.02 21.14 -5.59
CA LYS A 252 -0.27 21.43 -7.00
C LYS A 252 -1.44 20.61 -7.57
N ASN A 253 -2.24 19.98 -6.69
CA ASN A 253 -3.39 19.12 -7.06
C ASN A 253 -3.00 17.86 -7.88
N SER A 254 -1.72 17.46 -7.91
CA SER A 254 -1.26 16.27 -8.62
C SER A 254 -1.36 15.04 -7.72
N PRO A 255 -1.89 13.89 -8.21
CA PRO A 255 -1.96 12.65 -7.45
C PRO A 255 -0.58 12.19 -6.99
N MET A 256 -0.45 11.90 -5.70
CA MET A 256 0.76 11.33 -5.10
C MET A 256 0.58 9.86 -4.76
N PHE A 257 -0.52 9.53 -4.11
CA PHE A 257 -0.82 8.19 -3.63
C PHE A 257 -2.27 7.83 -3.89
N LEU A 258 -2.50 6.53 -4.09
CA LEU A 258 -3.82 5.91 -4.08
C LEU A 258 -3.93 5.04 -2.83
N PHE A 259 -4.85 5.37 -1.93
CA PHE A 259 -5.06 4.57 -0.73
C PHE A 259 -6.13 3.53 -1.03
N CYS A 260 -5.67 2.33 -1.34
CA CYS A 260 -6.48 1.20 -1.79
C CYS A 260 -6.88 0.32 -0.62
N PHE A 261 -8.07 -0.28 -0.71
CA PHE A 261 -8.54 -1.28 0.23
C PHE A 261 -8.88 -2.57 -0.51
N ALA A 262 -8.34 -3.69 -0.04
CA ALA A 262 -8.55 -5.01 -0.60
C ALA A 262 -8.78 -6.06 0.50
N ILE A 263 -9.55 -7.10 0.18
CA ILE A 263 -9.97 -8.16 1.10
C ILE A 263 -9.60 -9.49 0.48
N SER A 264 -8.84 -10.31 1.19
CA SER A 264 -8.50 -11.65 0.72
C SER A 264 -9.53 -12.72 1.11
N ASN A 265 -10.45 -12.43 2.03
CA ASN A 265 -11.48 -13.36 2.48
C ASN A 265 -12.52 -13.63 1.37
N GLU A 266 -12.76 -14.89 1.07
CA GLU A 266 -13.72 -15.31 0.02
C GLU A 266 -15.20 -15.25 0.46
N SER A 267 -15.47 -15.11 1.77
CA SER A 267 -16.85 -15.02 2.29
C SER A 267 -17.54 -13.74 1.82
N VAL A 268 -18.60 -13.88 1.04
CA VAL A 268 -19.39 -12.75 0.53
C VAL A 268 -19.93 -11.87 1.66
N ALA A 269 -20.32 -12.48 2.79
CA ALA A 269 -20.80 -11.73 3.95
C ALA A 269 -19.70 -10.87 4.58
N ALA A 270 -18.47 -11.43 4.72
CA ALA A 270 -17.32 -10.70 5.22
C ALA A 270 -16.92 -9.57 4.27
N GLN A 271 -16.88 -9.83 2.96
CA GLN A 271 -16.58 -8.83 1.94
C GLN A 271 -17.57 -7.65 1.96
N ARG A 272 -18.87 -7.94 2.01
CA ARG A 272 -19.93 -6.90 2.08
C ARG A 272 -19.80 -6.03 3.32
N LEU A 273 -19.50 -6.63 4.48
CA LEU A 273 -19.32 -5.91 5.74
C LEU A 273 -18.07 -5.00 5.66
N ALA A 274 -16.93 -5.56 5.30
CA ALA A 274 -15.65 -4.85 5.26
C ALA A 274 -15.67 -3.72 4.21
N LEU A 275 -16.20 -3.96 2.99
CA LEU A 275 -16.38 -2.92 1.98
C LEU A 275 -17.30 -1.79 2.45
N ARG A 276 -18.44 -2.12 3.08
CA ARG A 276 -19.36 -1.10 3.57
C ARG A 276 -18.68 -0.19 4.60
N ILE A 277 -17.88 -0.76 5.50
CA ILE A 277 -17.09 0.01 6.48
C ILE A 277 -16.06 0.86 5.77
N ALA A 278 -15.24 0.28 4.90
CA ALA A 278 -14.18 0.98 4.18
C ALA A 278 -14.72 2.11 3.30
N ASP A 279 -15.76 1.84 2.50
CA ASP A 279 -16.36 2.84 1.62
C ASP A 279 -17.03 3.99 2.38
N HIS A 280 -17.63 3.70 3.56
CA HIS A 280 -18.17 4.75 4.43
C HIS A 280 -17.06 5.66 4.94
N ILE A 281 -15.93 5.09 5.38
CA ILE A 281 -14.79 5.86 5.90
C ILE A 281 -14.09 6.66 4.79
N LEU A 282 -13.94 6.05 3.59
CA LEU A 282 -13.31 6.69 2.44
C LEU A 282 -14.12 7.89 1.90
N LYS A 283 -15.46 7.87 2.05
CA LYS A 283 -16.36 8.96 1.62
C LYS A 283 -16.39 10.13 2.58
N ASN A 284 -16.13 9.91 3.86
CA ASN A 284 -16.11 10.99 4.86
C ASN A 284 -14.85 11.84 4.64
N LYS A 285 -15.06 13.14 4.34
CA LYS A 285 -13.99 14.10 3.99
C LYS A 285 -13.18 14.54 5.21
#